data_1cf2d214106058e8e5180af9ac6c9fc4
#
_entry.id   1cf2d214106058e8e5180af9ac6c9fc4
#
_cell.length_a   1.000
_cell.length_b   1.000
_cell.length_c   1.000
_cell.angle_alpha   90.00
_cell.angle_beta   90.00
_cell.angle_gamma   90.00
#
_symmetry.space_group_name_H-M   'P 1'
#
loop_
_entity.id
_entity.type
_entity.pdbx_description
1 polymer ?
#
loop_
_entity_poly.entity_id
_entity_poly.type
_entity_poly.pdbx_seq_one_letter_code
_entity_poly.pdbx_strand_id
1 'polypeptide(L)'
;MANIFQGMSMAAQCVRAWDEQLRSSEWVDTDVFAEIFDFRNINGKLEAAYRKAIIKAKNAIVNALAQQGMCLREKRSPIDSRKVLTAYPDYNKDPLHNLRIMAVVEDALKKKSVKKKSAVRLTYSPSYRDPKEHIFHPHYMRVYNGRQYVYGIYEREEENKGRPFVALPLDRIDNASLTREVEYRQGDAKYYEQQMRDIMGASPNFKDPRVLDIVLRTHNQTIHKLLLTKPYHHSIRELKPFTDELPGIAPAQPGELTIHVQHTRELDNWILHYGAGIEVISPKELRAHIAHIIDDMNMRYKK
;
A
#
# COMPACT_ATOMS: atom_id res chain seq x y z
N MET A 1 -24.17 29.01 -2.82
CA MET A 1 -23.04 28.88 -1.85
C MET A 1 -23.45 28.09 -0.60
N ALA A 2 -24.62 28.30 0.00
CA ALA A 2 -25.07 27.54 1.19
C ALA A 2 -25.07 26.01 1.02
N ASN A 3 -25.35 25.50 -0.17
CA ASN A 3 -25.52 24.06 -0.42
C ASN A 3 -24.20 23.28 -0.55
N ILE A 4 -23.09 23.96 -0.87
CA ILE A 4 -21.75 23.32 -0.84
C ILE A 4 -21.29 23.12 0.60
N PHE A 5 -21.65 24.06 1.49
CA PHE A 5 -21.38 23.95 2.93
C PHE A 5 -22.20 22.87 3.61
N GLN A 6 -23.48 22.67 3.19
CA GLN A 6 -24.29 21.56 3.71
C GLN A 6 -23.73 20.19 3.30
N GLY A 7 -23.26 20.03 2.07
CA GLY A 7 -22.63 18.78 1.62
C GLY A 7 -21.30 18.49 2.32
N MET A 8 -20.50 19.52 2.60
CA MET A 8 -19.29 19.39 3.40
C MET A 8 -19.62 19.08 4.86
N SER A 9 -20.67 19.67 5.43
CA SER A 9 -21.14 19.39 6.79
C SER A 9 -21.64 17.95 6.94
N MET A 10 -22.40 17.44 5.95
CA MET A 10 -22.85 16.04 5.95
C MET A 10 -21.69 15.05 5.76
N ALA A 11 -20.77 15.33 4.85
CA ALA A 11 -19.58 14.49 4.70
C ALA A 11 -18.76 14.47 5.99
N ALA A 12 -18.64 15.60 6.69
CA ALA A 12 -17.97 15.69 7.98
C ALA A 12 -18.72 14.94 9.09
N GLN A 13 -20.05 14.96 9.07
CA GLN A 13 -20.89 14.17 9.99
C GLN A 13 -20.78 12.68 9.74
N CYS A 14 -20.80 12.26 8.48
CA CYS A 14 -20.57 10.87 8.10
C CYS A 14 -19.19 10.37 8.55
N VAL A 15 -18.15 11.21 8.38
CA VAL A 15 -16.80 10.89 8.80
C VAL A 15 -16.71 10.78 10.33
N ARG A 16 -17.41 11.64 11.09
CA ARG A 16 -17.46 11.57 12.57
C ARG A 16 -18.20 10.32 13.05
N ALA A 17 -19.37 10.04 12.49
CA ALA A 17 -20.13 8.84 12.85
C ALA A 17 -19.34 7.57 12.53
N TRP A 18 -18.57 7.57 11.46
CA TRP A 18 -17.67 6.50 11.09
C TRP A 18 -16.50 6.36 12.07
N ASP A 19 -15.91 7.50 12.48
CA ASP A 19 -14.83 7.55 13.46
C ASP A 19 -15.27 7.02 14.83
N GLU A 20 -16.47 7.38 15.28
CA GLU A 20 -17.06 6.87 16.52
C GLU A 20 -17.25 5.35 16.47
N GLN A 21 -17.73 4.82 15.35
CA GLN A 21 -17.89 3.38 15.17
C GLN A 21 -16.56 2.63 15.13
N LEU A 22 -15.55 3.17 14.48
CA LEU A 22 -14.20 2.58 14.42
C LEU A 22 -13.52 2.58 15.80
N ARG A 23 -13.82 3.55 16.65
CA ARG A 23 -13.30 3.61 18.02
C ARG A 23 -14.01 2.67 18.99
N SER A 24 -15.27 2.35 18.73
CA SER A 24 -16.13 1.55 19.61
C SER A 24 -16.16 0.06 19.28
N SER A 25 -15.71 -0.34 18.08
CA SER A 25 -15.77 -1.73 17.63
C SER A 25 -14.65 -2.08 16.66
N GLU A 26 -14.17 -3.33 16.73
CA GLU A 26 -13.19 -3.88 15.78
C GLU A 26 -13.79 -4.08 14.37
N TRP A 27 -15.08 -3.80 14.17
CA TRP A 27 -15.80 -4.02 12.94
C TRP A 27 -17.04 -3.14 12.82
N VAL A 28 -17.39 -2.77 11.62
CA VAL A 28 -18.52 -1.88 11.30
C VAL A 28 -19.58 -2.65 10.51
N ASP A 29 -20.83 -2.54 10.94
CA ASP A 29 -21.96 -3.12 10.24
C ASP A 29 -22.20 -2.39 8.90
N THR A 30 -22.47 -3.17 7.85
CA THR A 30 -22.80 -2.64 6.51
C THR A 30 -24.06 -1.81 6.48
N ASP A 31 -25.03 -2.13 7.36
CA ASP A 31 -26.29 -1.43 7.37
C ASP A 31 -26.09 0.00 7.87
N VAL A 32 -25.28 0.18 8.91
CA VAL A 32 -24.89 1.52 9.37
C VAL A 32 -24.18 2.33 8.29
N PHE A 33 -23.29 1.67 7.53
CA PHE A 33 -22.61 2.32 6.42
C PHE A 33 -23.59 2.70 5.30
N ALA A 34 -24.56 1.83 4.99
CA ALA A 34 -25.60 2.08 4.01
C ALA A 34 -26.53 3.22 4.43
N GLU A 35 -26.88 3.31 5.72
CA GLU A 35 -27.69 4.40 6.28
C GLU A 35 -27.00 5.76 6.18
N ILE A 36 -25.72 5.82 6.53
CA ILE A 36 -24.90 7.03 6.43
C ILE A 36 -24.85 7.57 5.00
N PHE A 37 -24.83 6.67 4.02
CA PHE A 37 -24.75 7.00 2.60
C PHE A 37 -26.06 6.75 1.83
N ASP A 38 -27.22 6.69 2.51
CA ASP A 38 -28.52 6.54 1.84
C ASP A 38 -28.95 7.85 1.17
N PHE A 39 -29.13 7.79 -0.15
CA PHE A 39 -29.50 8.91 -0.98
C PHE A 39 -30.99 8.95 -1.34
N ARG A 40 -31.80 8.02 -0.85
CA ARG A 40 -33.21 7.88 -1.27
C ARG A 40 -34.08 9.07 -0.89
N ASN A 41 -33.64 9.88 0.08
CA ASN A 41 -34.38 11.01 0.60
C ASN A 41 -33.95 12.39 0.07
N ILE A 42 -33.06 12.44 -0.95
CA ILE A 42 -32.57 13.70 -1.50
C ILE A 42 -33.30 13.96 -2.82
N ASN A 43 -34.27 14.89 -2.81
CA ASN A 43 -35.05 15.27 -3.98
C ASN A 43 -34.58 16.60 -4.59
N GLY A 44 -34.44 16.68 -5.94
CA GLY A 44 -34.33 17.89 -6.72
C GLY A 44 -33.08 18.07 -7.55
N LYS A 45 -32.97 19.20 -8.28
CA LYS A 45 -31.88 19.51 -9.21
C LYS A 45 -30.49 19.68 -8.57
N LEU A 46 -30.42 19.89 -7.27
CA LEU A 46 -29.20 19.94 -6.45
C LEU A 46 -28.60 18.54 -6.20
N GLU A 47 -29.38 17.53 -6.49
CA GLU A 47 -29.11 16.13 -6.26
C GLU A 47 -27.84 15.61 -6.97
N ALA A 48 -27.61 15.99 -8.22
CA ALA A 48 -26.52 15.45 -9.02
C ALA A 48 -25.12 15.87 -8.49
N ALA A 49 -24.94 17.15 -8.13
CA ALA A 49 -23.68 17.64 -7.58
C ALA A 49 -23.46 17.09 -6.18
N TYR A 50 -24.54 16.97 -5.40
CA TYR A 50 -24.52 16.42 -4.04
C TYR A 50 -24.20 14.94 -4.03
N ARG A 51 -24.89 14.12 -4.85
CA ARG A 51 -24.59 12.71 -5.06
C ARG A 51 -23.15 12.50 -5.49
N LYS A 52 -22.65 13.30 -6.43
CA LYS A 52 -21.27 13.21 -6.91
C LYS A 52 -20.25 13.48 -5.80
N ALA A 53 -20.51 14.47 -4.95
CA ALA A 53 -19.66 14.80 -3.80
C ALA A 53 -19.64 13.67 -2.76
N ILE A 54 -20.82 13.11 -2.44
CA ILE A 54 -20.94 12.03 -1.45
C ILE A 54 -20.36 10.71 -2.00
N ILE A 55 -20.62 10.36 -3.27
CA ILE A 55 -20.01 9.18 -3.91
C ILE A 55 -18.47 9.31 -3.87
N LYS A 56 -17.95 10.50 -4.12
CA LYS A 56 -16.52 10.75 -4.05
C LYS A 56 -15.97 10.59 -2.63
N ALA A 57 -16.69 11.11 -1.62
CA ALA A 57 -16.32 10.95 -0.20
C ALA A 57 -16.40 9.47 0.22
N LYS A 58 -17.48 8.77 -0.16
CA LYS A 58 -17.64 7.33 0.05
C LYS A 58 -16.48 6.53 -0.54
N ASN A 59 -16.16 6.78 -1.80
CA ASN A 59 -15.09 6.06 -2.49
C ASN A 59 -13.71 6.38 -1.86
N ALA A 60 -13.49 7.61 -1.42
CA ALA A 60 -12.26 7.98 -0.72
C ALA A 60 -12.15 7.24 0.63
N ILE A 61 -13.23 7.15 1.40
CA ILE A 61 -13.27 6.41 2.68
C ILE A 61 -13.06 4.91 2.43
N VAL A 62 -13.78 4.31 1.49
CA VAL A 62 -13.65 2.88 1.15
C VAL A 62 -12.24 2.55 0.69
N ASN A 63 -11.67 3.39 -0.18
CA ASN A 63 -10.31 3.19 -0.66
C ASN A 63 -9.28 3.33 0.47
N ALA A 64 -9.45 4.31 1.36
CA ALA A 64 -8.54 4.48 2.49
C ALA A 64 -8.62 3.33 3.48
N LEU A 65 -9.83 2.82 3.76
CA LEU A 65 -10.03 1.64 4.60
C LEU A 65 -9.40 0.40 3.97
N ALA A 66 -9.61 0.18 2.67
CA ALA A 66 -9.00 -0.92 1.94
C ALA A 66 -7.46 -0.84 1.96
N GLN A 67 -6.91 0.36 1.88
CA GLN A 67 -5.48 0.62 1.91
C GLN A 67 -4.85 0.38 3.29
N GLN A 68 -5.63 0.49 4.36
CA GLN A 68 -5.21 0.14 5.72
C GLN A 68 -5.39 -1.36 6.05
N GLY A 69 -5.65 -2.20 5.05
CA GLY A 69 -5.93 -3.62 5.24
C GLY A 69 -7.35 -3.89 5.74
N MET A 70 -8.19 -2.86 5.78
CA MET A 70 -9.59 -2.96 6.15
C MET A 70 -10.43 -3.16 4.90
N CYS A 71 -11.22 -4.22 4.83
CA CYS A 71 -12.13 -4.44 3.71
C CYS A 71 -13.59 -4.41 4.18
N LEU A 72 -14.41 -3.66 3.44
CA LEU A 72 -15.85 -3.74 3.58
C LEU A 72 -16.34 -4.96 2.80
N ARG A 73 -16.83 -5.99 3.48
CA ARG A 73 -17.50 -7.13 2.83
C ARG A 73 -18.97 -6.82 2.61
N GLU A 74 -19.47 -7.04 1.41
CA GLU A 74 -20.89 -6.91 1.14
C GLU A 74 -21.69 -8.04 1.82
N LYS A 75 -22.87 -7.70 2.33
CA LYS A 75 -23.79 -8.58 3.04
C LYS A 75 -24.54 -9.53 2.08
N ARG A 76 -23.82 -10.31 1.28
CA ARG A 76 -24.43 -11.21 0.30
C ARG A 76 -24.40 -12.70 0.67
N SER A 77 -23.76 -13.05 1.79
CA SER A 77 -23.69 -14.44 2.24
C SER A 77 -24.36 -14.59 3.59
N PRO A 78 -25.21 -15.59 3.81
CA PRO A 78 -25.81 -15.88 5.11
C PRO A 78 -24.78 -16.17 6.20
N ILE A 79 -23.56 -16.53 5.82
CA ILE A 79 -22.45 -16.83 6.72
C ILE A 79 -21.64 -15.58 7.07
N ASP A 80 -21.71 -14.54 6.23
CA ASP A 80 -20.88 -13.34 6.31
C ASP A 80 -21.70 -12.06 6.57
N SER A 81 -22.56 -12.09 7.57
CA SER A 81 -23.39 -10.94 7.95
C SER A 81 -22.60 -9.81 8.64
N ARG A 82 -21.27 -9.96 8.81
CA ARG A 82 -20.43 -9.03 9.56
C ARG A 82 -19.18 -8.70 8.75
N LYS A 83 -18.82 -7.43 8.77
CA LYS A 83 -17.57 -6.98 8.17
C LYS A 83 -16.53 -6.79 9.25
N VAL A 84 -15.50 -7.60 9.14
CA VAL A 84 -14.33 -7.45 9.98
C VAL A 84 -13.44 -6.39 9.31
N LEU A 85 -13.31 -5.27 9.97
CA LEU A 85 -12.25 -4.35 9.74
C LEU A 85 -11.07 -4.83 10.55
N THR A 86 -10.16 -5.54 9.93
CA THR A 86 -8.85 -5.77 10.55
C THR A 86 -8.08 -4.47 10.48
N ALA A 87 -8.21 -3.67 11.52
CA ALA A 87 -7.27 -2.60 11.76
C ALA A 87 -5.95 -3.24 12.18
N TYR A 88 -4.86 -2.87 11.56
CA TYR A 88 -3.54 -3.08 12.16
C TYR A 88 -3.44 -2.08 13.32
N PRO A 89 -3.48 -2.55 14.58
CA PRO A 89 -3.75 -1.68 15.73
C PRO A 89 -2.67 -0.65 16.02
N ASP A 90 -1.52 -0.73 15.40
CA ASP A 90 -0.35 0.07 15.76
C ASP A 90 -0.06 1.26 14.85
N TYR A 91 -0.85 1.51 13.80
CA TYR A 91 -0.45 2.47 12.77
C TYR A 91 -0.97 3.88 12.98
N ASN A 92 -2.06 4.08 13.67
CA ASN A 92 -2.48 5.42 14.10
C ASN A 92 -3.64 5.36 15.09
N LYS A 93 -3.54 6.13 16.15
CA LYS A 93 -4.64 6.38 17.09
C LYS A 93 -5.83 7.10 16.43
N ASP A 94 -5.64 7.64 15.23
CA ASP A 94 -6.65 8.31 14.42
C ASP A 94 -6.82 7.60 13.07
N PRO A 95 -7.89 6.79 12.89
CA PRO A 95 -8.14 6.07 11.65
C PRO A 95 -8.34 6.96 10.42
N LEU A 96 -8.62 8.26 10.62
CA LEU A 96 -8.76 9.24 9.55
C LEU A 96 -7.48 10.03 9.26
N HIS A 97 -6.42 9.78 10.02
CA HIS A 97 -5.15 10.50 9.87
C HIS A 97 -4.61 10.38 8.42
N ASN A 98 -4.50 9.16 7.92
CA ASN A 98 -4.02 8.93 6.55
C ASN A 98 -4.90 9.60 5.50
N LEU A 99 -6.21 9.67 5.72
CA LEU A 99 -7.15 10.39 4.83
C LEU A 99 -6.87 11.88 4.78
N ARG A 100 -6.58 12.49 5.93
CA ARG A 100 -6.26 13.92 6.00
C ARG A 100 -4.96 14.22 5.27
N ILE A 101 -3.91 13.44 5.55
CA ILE A 101 -2.62 13.57 4.87
C ILE A 101 -2.77 13.33 3.36
N MET A 102 -3.49 12.27 2.97
CA MET A 102 -3.77 11.94 1.57
C MET A 102 -4.47 13.09 0.86
N ALA A 103 -5.47 13.71 1.49
CA ALA A 103 -6.20 14.84 0.89
C ALA A 103 -5.26 16.01 0.59
N VAL A 104 -4.34 16.35 1.48
CA VAL A 104 -3.34 17.40 1.26
C VAL A 104 -2.40 17.04 0.11
N VAL A 105 -1.89 15.80 0.09
CA VAL A 105 -0.98 15.32 -0.97
C VAL A 105 -1.70 15.27 -2.32
N GLU A 106 -2.92 14.78 -2.37
CA GLU A 106 -3.72 14.78 -3.60
C GLU A 106 -3.99 16.20 -4.11
N ASP A 107 -4.30 17.15 -3.23
CA ASP A 107 -4.48 18.56 -3.62
C ASP A 107 -3.18 19.18 -4.15
N ALA A 108 -2.03 18.79 -3.59
CA ALA A 108 -0.73 19.19 -4.08
C ALA A 108 -0.45 18.65 -5.49
N LEU A 109 -0.89 17.43 -5.79
CA LEU A 109 -0.70 16.75 -7.07
C LEU A 109 -1.71 17.19 -8.14
N LYS A 110 -2.90 17.65 -7.74
CA LYS A 110 -3.98 18.01 -8.68
C LYS A 110 -3.66 19.26 -9.45
N LYS A 111 -3.60 19.13 -10.77
CA LYS A 111 -3.62 20.23 -11.72
C LYS A 111 -5.08 20.70 -11.89
N LYS A 112 -5.59 21.56 -11.02
CA LYS A 112 -6.84 22.26 -11.27
C LYS A 112 -6.55 23.38 -12.28
N SER A 113 -7.49 23.64 -13.19
CA SER A 113 -7.36 24.65 -14.27
C SER A 113 -6.94 26.07 -13.82
N VAL A 114 -7.01 26.34 -12.53
CA VAL A 114 -6.69 27.64 -11.90
C VAL A 114 -5.59 27.52 -10.83
N LYS A 115 -5.23 26.31 -10.36
CA LYS A 115 -4.20 26.12 -9.32
C LYS A 115 -3.05 25.30 -9.84
N LYS A 116 -1.84 25.85 -9.75
CA LYS A 116 -0.59 25.12 -9.98
C LYS A 116 -0.41 24.05 -8.90
N LYS A 117 0.30 22.99 -9.23
CA LYS A 117 0.82 22.03 -8.23
C LYS A 117 1.60 22.78 -7.15
N SER A 118 1.62 22.26 -5.94
CA SER A 118 2.25 22.93 -4.80
C SER A 118 3.15 21.95 -4.04
N ALA A 119 4.19 22.48 -3.42
CA ALA A 119 4.94 21.74 -2.39
C ALA A 119 4.08 21.57 -1.13
N VAL A 120 4.50 20.66 -0.29
CA VAL A 120 3.86 20.33 0.99
C VAL A 120 4.89 20.55 2.11
N ARG A 121 4.52 21.35 3.11
CA ARG A 121 5.21 21.37 4.40
C ARG A 121 4.68 20.21 5.22
N LEU A 122 5.55 19.33 5.69
CA LEU A 122 5.14 18.16 6.46
C LEU A 122 6.08 17.91 7.64
N THR A 123 5.53 17.33 8.70
CA THR A 123 6.30 16.79 9.83
C THR A 123 6.36 15.28 9.66
N TYR A 124 7.56 14.74 9.50
CA TYR A 124 7.80 13.32 9.30
C TYR A 124 8.44 12.68 10.51
N SER A 125 7.84 11.59 11.01
CA SER A 125 8.26 10.82 12.18
C SER A 125 8.79 9.45 11.77
N PRO A 126 10.10 9.29 11.47
CA PRO A 126 10.69 7.99 11.20
C PRO A 126 10.72 7.13 12.48
N SER A 127 10.64 5.78 12.34
CA SER A 127 10.51 4.83 13.45
C SER A 127 11.59 4.92 14.55
N TYR A 128 12.72 5.58 14.29
CA TYR A 128 13.89 5.57 15.16
C TYR A 128 14.57 6.93 15.26
N ARG A 129 13.88 8.01 14.95
CA ARG A 129 14.38 9.39 15.05
C ARG A 129 13.24 10.32 15.45
N ASP A 130 13.60 11.46 16.02
CA ASP A 130 12.64 12.50 16.34
C ASP A 130 11.94 13.04 15.09
N PRO A 131 10.68 13.48 15.23
CA PRO A 131 9.93 14.15 14.18
C PRO A 131 10.70 15.35 13.63
N LYS A 132 10.68 15.53 12.33
CA LYS A 132 11.34 16.65 11.67
C LYS A 132 10.43 17.27 10.61
N GLU A 133 10.44 18.60 10.57
CA GLU A 133 9.74 19.36 9.54
C GLU A 133 10.58 19.42 8.24
N HIS A 134 9.88 19.24 7.12
CA HIS A 134 10.43 19.26 5.77
C HIS A 134 9.49 19.98 4.81
N ILE A 135 10.07 20.60 3.77
CA ILE A 135 9.33 20.94 2.55
C ILE A 135 9.57 19.83 1.55
N PHE A 136 8.47 19.30 1.04
CA PHE A 136 8.44 18.11 0.19
C PHE A 136 7.65 18.38 -1.09
N HIS A 137 8.15 17.90 -2.22
CA HIS A 137 7.51 17.96 -3.52
C HIS A 137 6.93 16.59 -3.85
N PRO A 138 5.63 16.35 -3.62
CA PRO A 138 5.00 15.08 -3.94
C PRO A 138 4.86 14.93 -5.45
N HIS A 139 5.23 13.74 -5.97
CA HIS A 139 5.18 13.45 -7.39
C HIS A 139 4.23 12.31 -7.74
N TYR A 140 4.18 11.29 -6.88
CA TYR A 140 3.47 10.05 -7.13
C TYR A 140 2.97 9.44 -5.83
N MET A 141 1.87 8.68 -5.90
CA MET A 141 1.34 7.91 -4.75
C MET A 141 1.16 6.45 -5.15
N ARG A 142 1.46 5.56 -4.21
CA ARG A 142 1.29 4.12 -4.39
C ARG A 142 0.86 3.46 -3.09
N VAL A 143 0.07 2.40 -3.21
CA VAL A 143 -0.18 1.47 -2.12
C VAL A 143 0.71 0.25 -2.29
N TYR A 144 1.38 -0.15 -1.24
CA TYR A 144 2.13 -1.39 -1.18
C TYR A 144 1.88 -2.10 0.14
N ASN A 145 1.48 -3.37 0.07
CA ASN A 145 1.18 -4.22 1.23
C ASN A 145 0.23 -3.55 2.25
N GLY A 146 -0.86 -2.95 1.75
CA GLY A 146 -1.86 -2.26 2.56
C GLY A 146 -1.45 -0.88 3.09
N ARG A 147 -0.22 -0.44 2.87
CA ARG A 147 0.31 0.84 3.34
C ARG A 147 0.43 1.84 2.20
N GLN A 148 0.01 3.06 2.46
CA GLN A 148 0.11 4.17 1.50
C GLN A 148 1.47 4.85 1.58
N TYR A 149 2.00 5.17 0.40
CA TYR A 149 3.25 5.91 0.25
C TYR A 149 3.08 7.08 -0.69
N VAL A 150 3.67 8.21 -0.33
CA VAL A 150 3.93 9.32 -1.24
C VAL A 150 5.40 9.33 -1.64
N TYR A 151 5.63 9.52 -2.92
CA TYR A 151 6.97 9.58 -3.53
C TYR A 151 7.24 10.99 -4.02
N GLY A 152 8.47 11.44 -3.86
CA GLY A 152 8.87 12.76 -4.27
C GLY A 152 10.26 13.10 -3.78
N ILE A 153 10.57 14.38 -3.72
CA ILE A 153 11.87 14.89 -3.28
C ILE A 153 11.70 15.93 -2.18
N TYR A 154 12.62 15.99 -1.27
CA TYR A 154 12.73 17.11 -0.33
C TYR A 154 13.27 18.35 -1.05
N GLU A 155 12.91 19.53 -0.55
CA GLU A 155 13.45 20.81 -1.06
C GLU A 155 14.96 20.87 -0.92
N ARG A 156 15.51 20.42 0.22
CA ARG A 156 16.94 20.34 0.48
C ARG A 156 17.49 19.03 -0.08
N GLU A 157 18.45 19.13 -1.00
CA GLU A 157 19.02 17.96 -1.68
C GLU A 157 19.72 16.99 -0.73
N GLU A 158 20.39 17.49 0.29
CA GLU A 158 21.05 16.66 1.31
C GLU A 158 20.07 15.76 2.07
N GLU A 159 18.79 16.15 2.17
CA GLU A 159 17.75 15.35 2.82
C GLU A 159 17.36 14.14 1.97
N ASN A 160 17.53 14.20 0.66
CA ASN A 160 17.31 13.08 -0.27
C ASN A 160 18.43 12.01 -0.16
N LYS A 161 19.57 12.35 0.47
CA LYS A 161 20.72 11.44 0.70
C LYS A 161 21.24 10.79 -0.59
N GLY A 162 21.36 11.55 -1.65
CA GLY A 162 21.80 11.08 -2.97
C GLY A 162 20.81 10.13 -3.68
N ARG A 163 19.58 10.04 -3.21
CA ARG A 163 18.53 9.27 -3.89
C ARG A 163 17.78 10.16 -4.87
N PRO A 164 17.36 9.63 -6.04
CA PRO A 164 16.58 10.39 -7.01
C PRO A 164 15.19 10.76 -6.47
N PHE A 165 14.70 10.02 -5.49
CA PHE A 165 13.48 10.31 -4.74
C PHE A 165 13.44 9.54 -3.41
N VAL A 166 12.49 9.92 -2.57
CA VAL A 166 12.18 9.22 -1.32
C VAL A 166 10.74 8.72 -1.31
N ALA A 167 10.50 7.65 -0.55
CA ALA A 167 9.19 7.08 -0.31
C ALA A 167 8.81 7.35 1.15
N LEU A 168 7.77 8.12 1.39
CA LEU A 168 7.28 8.44 2.72
C LEU A 168 5.95 7.72 2.96
N PRO A 169 5.86 6.81 3.94
CA PRO A 169 4.58 6.25 4.34
C PRO A 169 3.72 7.34 4.98
N LEU A 170 2.46 7.43 4.57
CA LEU A 170 1.55 8.50 5.01
C LEU A 170 1.27 8.45 6.51
N ASP A 171 1.21 7.26 7.09
CA ASP A 171 1.00 7.04 8.53
C ASP A 171 2.15 7.55 9.42
N ARG A 172 3.27 7.94 8.82
CA ARG A 172 4.42 8.56 9.51
C ARG A 172 4.54 10.05 9.26
N ILE A 173 3.57 10.64 8.60
CA ILE A 173 3.47 12.09 8.42
C ILE A 173 2.50 12.61 9.47
N ASP A 174 2.99 13.26 10.51
CA ASP A 174 2.15 13.76 11.63
C ASP A 174 1.25 14.91 11.17
N ASN A 175 1.81 15.83 10.38
CA ASN A 175 1.11 16.97 9.83
C ASN A 175 1.53 17.22 8.39
N ALA A 176 0.59 17.75 7.59
CA ALA A 176 0.86 18.19 6.23
C ALA A 176 0.00 19.42 5.88
N SER A 177 0.59 20.38 5.18
CA SER A 177 -0.10 21.54 4.63
C SER A 177 0.51 21.96 3.31
N LEU A 178 -0.30 22.53 2.42
CA LEU A 178 0.22 23.12 1.18
C LEU A 178 1.09 24.32 1.49
N THR A 179 2.23 24.42 0.83
CA THR A 179 3.09 25.61 0.93
C THR A 179 3.37 26.21 -0.44
N ARG A 180 3.56 27.54 -0.46
CA ARG A 180 3.95 28.32 -1.64
C ARG A 180 5.24 29.09 -1.40
N GLU A 181 5.94 28.77 -0.32
CA GLU A 181 7.21 29.41 0.03
C GLU A 181 8.32 29.08 -0.96
N VAL A 182 8.16 27.94 -1.65
CA VAL A 182 9.06 27.47 -2.68
C VAL A 182 8.32 27.19 -3.98
N GLU A 183 9.01 27.26 -5.09
CA GLU A 183 8.47 26.83 -6.37
C GLU A 183 8.38 25.29 -6.40
N TYR A 184 7.22 24.77 -6.85
CA TYR A 184 7.02 23.32 -6.94
C TYR A 184 7.94 22.71 -8.01
N ARG A 185 8.77 21.76 -7.60
CA ARG A 185 9.60 20.96 -8.50
C ARG A 185 8.76 19.82 -9.07
N GLN A 186 8.64 19.77 -10.39
CA GLN A 186 7.83 18.78 -11.06
C GLN A 186 8.52 17.42 -11.11
N GLY A 187 7.74 16.33 -10.89
CA GLY A 187 8.14 14.97 -11.15
C GLY A 187 7.35 14.36 -12.30
N ASP A 188 7.91 13.32 -12.91
CA ASP A 188 7.25 12.54 -13.95
C ASP A 188 6.66 11.25 -13.37
N ALA A 189 5.32 11.12 -13.37
CA ALA A 189 4.63 9.94 -12.87
C ALA A 189 5.06 8.65 -13.60
N LYS A 190 5.32 8.73 -14.91
CA LYS A 190 5.77 7.57 -15.70
C LYS A 190 7.14 7.07 -15.24
N TYR A 191 8.03 8.00 -14.85
CA TYR A 191 9.32 7.62 -14.28
C TYR A 191 9.13 6.79 -13.01
N TYR A 192 8.25 7.23 -12.10
CA TYR A 192 7.96 6.46 -10.88
C TYR A 192 7.35 5.10 -11.18
N GLU A 193 6.40 5.03 -12.10
CA GLU A 193 5.79 3.78 -12.53
C GLU A 193 6.84 2.79 -13.06
N GLN A 194 7.77 3.27 -13.87
CA GLN A 194 8.88 2.45 -14.39
C GLN A 194 9.79 1.95 -13.26
N GLN A 195 10.18 2.82 -12.34
CA GLN A 195 11.01 2.45 -11.19
C GLN A 195 10.34 1.43 -10.27
N MET A 196 9.00 1.45 -10.20
CA MET A 196 8.21 0.56 -9.34
C MET A 196 7.78 -0.74 -10.03
N ARG A 197 7.96 -0.84 -11.35
CA ARG A 197 7.47 -1.99 -12.11
C ARG A 197 8.19 -3.28 -11.77
N ASP A 198 9.50 -3.20 -11.63
CA ASP A 198 10.37 -4.36 -11.50
C ASP A 198 10.89 -4.52 -10.05
N ILE A 199 10.08 -4.11 -9.06
CA ILE A 199 10.40 -4.28 -7.64
C ILE A 199 9.27 -4.98 -6.88
N MET A 200 9.66 -5.79 -5.92
CA MET A 200 8.83 -6.16 -4.77
C MET A 200 9.25 -5.26 -3.62
N GLY A 201 8.36 -4.33 -3.22
CA GLY A 201 8.71 -3.40 -2.17
C GLY A 201 8.11 -2.00 -2.35
N ALA A 202 8.32 -1.18 -1.34
CA ALA A 202 7.91 0.22 -1.35
C ALA A 202 8.94 1.13 -2.04
N SER A 203 10.20 0.71 -2.18
CA SER A 203 11.27 1.53 -2.74
C SER A 203 12.27 0.69 -3.53
N PRO A 204 12.77 1.18 -4.68
CA PRO A 204 13.85 0.54 -5.40
C PRO A 204 15.14 0.46 -4.57
N ASN A 205 15.98 -0.48 -4.92
CA ASN A 205 17.34 -0.54 -4.44
C ASN A 205 18.22 0.39 -5.29
N PHE A 206 18.34 1.65 -4.90
CA PHE A 206 19.15 2.63 -5.64
C PHE A 206 20.66 2.35 -5.62
N LYS A 207 21.15 1.49 -4.72
CA LYS A 207 22.56 1.09 -4.66
C LYS A 207 22.90 0.01 -5.67
N ASP A 208 21.94 -0.89 -5.91
CA ASP A 208 22.05 -1.94 -6.94
C ASP A 208 20.72 -2.02 -7.69
N PRO A 209 20.56 -1.22 -8.76
CA PRO A 209 19.32 -1.16 -9.51
C PRO A 209 19.14 -2.32 -10.50
N ARG A 210 20.04 -3.31 -10.51
CA ARG A 210 19.95 -4.45 -11.43
C ARG A 210 18.67 -5.24 -11.18
N VAL A 211 18.01 -5.58 -12.27
CA VAL A 211 16.88 -6.51 -12.24
C VAL A 211 17.43 -7.92 -12.46
N LEU A 212 17.06 -8.85 -11.60
CA LEU A 212 17.55 -10.22 -11.61
C LEU A 212 16.52 -11.16 -12.20
N ASP A 213 16.97 -12.12 -12.99
CA ASP A 213 16.19 -13.28 -13.40
C ASP A 213 16.36 -14.37 -12.34
N ILE A 214 15.33 -14.52 -11.50
CA ILE A 214 15.36 -15.41 -10.35
C ILE A 214 14.58 -16.66 -10.69
N VAL A 215 15.18 -17.83 -10.44
CA VAL A 215 14.50 -19.12 -10.46
C VAL A 215 14.27 -19.58 -9.04
N LEU A 216 13.00 -19.83 -8.71
CA LEU A 216 12.56 -20.36 -7.43
C LEU A 216 12.05 -21.78 -7.62
N ARG A 217 12.47 -22.70 -6.76
CA ARG A 217 11.93 -24.04 -6.68
C ARG A 217 10.93 -24.11 -5.53
N THR A 218 9.77 -24.69 -5.79
CA THR A 218 8.72 -24.88 -4.79
C THR A 218 8.66 -26.33 -4.39
N HIS A 219 8.72 -26.59 -3.08
CA HIS A 219 8.70 -27.94 -2.49
C HIS A 219 7.32 -28.34 -1.97
N ASN A 220 6.29 -27.49 -2.22
CA ASN A 220 4.92 -27.70 -1.79
C ASN A 220 3.95 -27.28 -2.89
N GLN A 221 3.03 -28.18 -3.26
CA GLN A 221 2.04 -27.96 -4.31
C GLN A 221 1.12 -26.75 -4.02
N THR A 222 0.68 -26.62 -2.77
CA THR A 222 -0.20 -25.51 -2.37
C THR A 222 0.50 -24.17 -2.56
N ILE A 223 1.78 -24.06 -2.16
CA ILE A 223 2.58 -22.86 -2.36
C ILE A 223 2.77 -22.58 -3.85
N HIS A 224 3.09 -23.62 -4.64
CA HIS A 224 3.27 -23.48 -6.09
C HIS A 224 2.01 -22.92 -6.75
N LYS A 225 0.85 -23.51 -6.49
CA LYS A 225 -0.45 -23.05 -7.01
C LYS A 225 -0.81 -21.65 -6.49
N LEU A 226 -0.51 -21.33 -5.23
CA LEU A 226 -0.77 -20.03 -4.64
C LEU A 226 0.00 -18.93 -5.37
N LEU A 227 1.29 -19.15 -5.65
CA LEU A 227 2.14 -18.18 -6.32
C LEU A 227 1.72 -17.91 -7.76
N LEU A 228 1.13 -18.89 -8.44
CA LEU A 228 0.60 -18.74 -9.80
C LEU A 228 -0.78 -18.07 -9.82
N THR A 229 -1.64 -18.40 -8.84
CA THR A 229 -3.04 -17.89 -8.81
C THR A 229 -3.15 -16.52 -8.15
N LYS A 230 -2.23 -16.19 -7.24
CA LYS A 230 -2.13 -14.90 -6.57
C LYS A 230 -0.70 -14.36 -6.67
N PRO A 231 -0.24 -13.99 -7.86
CA PRO A 231 1.14 -13.55 -8.04
C PRO A 231 1.40 -12.25 -7.30
N TYR A 232 2.45 -12.23 -6.48
CA TYR A 232 2.92 -11.02 -5.79
C TYR A 232 3.60 -10.03 -6.73
N HIS A 233 4.06 -10.50 -7.88
CA HIS A 233 4.65 -9.69 -8.93
C HIS A 233 4.17 -10.15 -10.30
N HIS A 234 3.96 -9.21 -11.21
CA HIS A 234 3.43 -9.47 -12.55
C HIS A 234 4.34 -10.33 -13.43
N SER A 235 5.63 -10.44 -13.09
CA SER A 235 6.60 -11.23 -13.84
C SER A 235 6.69 -12.70 -13.41
N ILE A 236 5.94 -13.14 -12.39
CA ILE A 236 5.95 -14.54 -11.97
C ILE A 236 5.38 -15.41 -13.09
N ARG A 237 6.15 -16.43 -13.49
CA ARG A 237 5.76 -17.42 -14.51
C ARG A 237 6.15 -18.81 -14.07
N GLU A 238 5.35 -19.80 -14.46
CA GLU A 238 5.72 -21.20 -14.29
C GLU A 238 6.84 -21.57 -15.29
N LEU A 239 7.91 -22.14 -14.78
CA LEU A 239 9.01 -22.69 -15.56
C LEU A 239 8.89 -24.22 -15.67
N LYS A 240 8.52 -24.85 -14.54
CA LYS A 240 8.30 -26.29 -14.43
C LYS A 240 7.11 -26.54 -13.51
N PRO A 241 6.12 -27.35 -13.92
CA PRO A 241 4.97 -27.66 -13.06
C PRO A 241 5.40 -28.50 -11.86
N PHE A 242 4.67 -28.33 -10.76
CA PHE A 242 4.75 -29.22 -9.63
C PHE A 242 3.99 -30.52 -9.95
N THR A 243 4.60 -31.67 -9.72
CA THR A 243 3.97 -32.97 -9.92
C THR A 243 3.78 -33.66 -8.55
N ASP A 244 2.56 -34.08 -8.27
CA ASP A 244 2.25 -34.81 -7.06
C ASP A 244 2.89 -36.20 -7.05
N GLU A 245 3.06 -36.73 -5.85
CA GLU A 245 3.45 -38.12 -5.66
C GLU A 245 2.37 -39.06 -6.24
N LEU A 246 2.82 -40.03 -7.00
CA LEU A 246 2.00 -41.15 -7.43
C LEU A 246 2.41 -42.37 -6.58
N PRO A 247 1.59 -42.76 -5.58
CA PRO A 247 1.95 -43.81 -4.62
C PRO A 247 2.41 -45.13 -5.32
N GLY A 248 3.61 -45.58 -4.99
CA GLY A 248 4.21 -46.80 -5.58
C GLY A 248 4.71 -46.64 -7.04
N ILE A 249 4.62 -45.44 -7.66
CA ILE A 249 5.00 -45.21 -9.04
C ILE A 249 6.11 -44.17 -9.13
N ALA A 250 5.90 -42.97 -8.58
CA ALA A 250 6.86 -41.88 -8.67
C ALA A 250 6.76 -40.91 -7.48
N PRO A 251 7.89 -40.39 -6.95
CA PRO A 251 7.88 -39.37 -5.92
C PRO A 251 7.40 -38.01 -6.49
N ALA A 252 6.89 -37.14 -5.62
CA ALA A 252 6.57 -35.79 -5.97
C ALA A 252 7.78 -35.08 -6.59
N GLN A 253 7.55 -34.28 -7.64
CA GLN A 253 8.59 -33.49 -8.27
C GLN A 253 8.36 -32.00 -7.97
N PRO A 254 9.35 -31.30 -7.39
CA PRO A 254 9.26 -29.87 -7.15
C PRO A 254 8.98 -29.09 -8.43
N GLY A 255 8.12 -28.06 -8.32
CA GLY A 255 7.89 -27.10 -9.40
C GLY A 255 8.94 -26.00 -9.41
N GLU A 256 9.06 -25.29 -10.53
CA GLU A 256 9.94 -24.14 -10.65
C GLU A 256 9.18 -22.94 -11.23
N LEU A 257 9.47 -21.76 -10.69
CA LEU A 257 8.91 -20.49 -11.09
C LEU A 257 10.03 -19.53 -11.45
N THR A 258 9.77 -18.63 -12.37
CA THR A 258 10.66 -17.50 -12.65
C THR A 258 10.03 -16.21 -12.16
N ILE A 259 10.87 -15.28 -11.69
CA ILE A 259 10.48 -13.90 -11.36
C ILE A 259 11.61 -12.95 -11.79
N HIS A 260 11.22 -11.80 -12.35
CA HIS A 260 12.12 -10.77 -12.86
C HIS A 260 11.95 -9.50 -12.03
N VAL A 261 12.85 -9.26 -11.06
CA VAL A 261 12.76 -8.16 -10.08
C VAL A 261 14.13 -7.72 -9.59
N GLN A 262 14.19 -6.49 -9.07
CA GLN A 262 15.37 -6.02 -8.32
C GLN A 262 15.49 -6.78 -6.99
N HIS A 263 16.72 -6.97 -6.56
CA HIS A 263 17.00 -7.44 -5.21
C HIS A 263 16.68 -6.33 -4.20
N THR A 264 15.62 -6.53 -3.44
CA THR A 264 15.16 -5.65 -2.36
C THR A 264 15.02 -6.44 -1.06
N ARG A 265 15.03 -5.74 0.06
CA ARG A 265 14.79 -6.36 1.37
C ARG A 265 13.40 -7.04 1.45
N GLU A 266 12.43 -6.48 0.78
CA GLU A 266 11.08 -7.03 0.72
C GLU A 266 11.04 -8.35 -0.07
N LEU A 267 11.89 -8.50 -1.08
CA LEU A 267 12.07 -9.77 -1.78
C LEU A 267 12.64 -10.83 -0.84
N ASP A 268 13.68 -10.51 -0.05
CA ASP A 268 14.23 -11.43 0.95
C ASP A 268 13.16 -11.87 1.95
N ASN A 269 12.41 -10.93 2.51
CA ASN A 269 11.34 -11.20 3.45
C ASN A 269 10.24 -12.08 2.83
N TRP A 270 9.90 -11.83 1.57
CA TRP A 270 8.91 -12.62 0.85
C TRP A 270 9.38 -14.06 0.59
N ILE A 271 10.63 -14.26 0.21
CA ILE A 271 11.21 -15.60 0.05
C ILE A 271 11.20 -16.35 1.39
N LEU A 272 11.70 -15.72 2.45
CA LEU A 272 11.79 -16.28 3.78
C LEU A 272 10.42 -16.57 4.43
N HIS A 273 9.37 -15.83 4.01
CA HIS A 273 7.99 -16.07 4.49
C HIS A 273 7.50 -17.49 4.22
N TYR A 274 7.95 -18.13 3.16
CA TYR A 274 7.55 -19.48 2.80
C TYR A 274 8.41 -20.58 3.43
N GLY A 275 9.45 -20.20 4.20
CA GLY A 275 10.34 -21.15 4.88
C GLY A 275 10.90 -22.20 3.93
N ALA A 276 10.82 -23.47 4.33
CA ALA A 276 11.29 -24.60 3.51
C ALA A 276 10.45 -24.88 2.26
N GLY A 277 9.34 -24.17 2.06
CA GLY A 277 8.47 -24.36 0.89
C GLY A 277 9.00 -23.74 -0.39
N ILE A 278 9.98 -22.81 -0.31
CA ILE A 278 10.61 -22.15 -1.45
C ILE A 278 12.14 -22.19 -1.31
N GLU A 279 12.81 -22.43 -2.42
CA GLU A 279 14.26 -22.42 -2.54
C GLU A 279 14.69 -21.54 -3.71
N VAL A 280 15.67 -20.65 -3.51
CA VAL A 280 16.31 -19.89 -4.59
C VAL A 280 17.29 -20.81 -5.33
N ILE A 281 17.09 -21.04 -6.63
CA ILE A 281 17.99 -21.81 -7.48
C ILE A 281 19.01 -20.90 -8.16
N SER A 282 18.56 -19.77 -8.68
CA SER A 282 19.41 -18.76 -9.32
C SER A 282 18.87 -17.36 -9.06
N PRO A 283 19.70 -16.31 -9.11
CA PRO A 283 21.17 -16.36 -9.29
C PRO A 283 21.90 -16.85 -8.03
N LYS A 284 23.14 -17.30 -8.20
CA LYS A 284 23.95 -17.85 -7.11
C LYS A 284 24.16 -16.87 -5.96
N GLU A 285 24.31 -15.59 -6.27
CA GLU A 285 24.52 -14.53 -5.27
C GLU A 285 23.29 -14.38 -4.36
N LEU A 286 22.10 -14.37 -4.91
CA LEU A 286 20.87 -14.29 -4.12
C LEU A 286 20.68 -15.58 -3.30
N ARG A 287 20.94 -16.74 -3.89
CA ARG A 287 20.91 -18.02 -3.16
C ARG A 287 21.84 -18.00 -1.95
N ALA A 288 23.09 -17.58 -2.14
CA ALA A 288 24.07 -17.48 -1.05
C ALA A 288 23.64 -16.48 0.03
N HIS A 289 23.06 -15.35 -0.38
CA HIS A 289 22.53 -14.34 0.53
C HIS A 289 21.41 -14.90 1.42
N ILE A 290 20.42 -15.57 0.82
CA ILE A 290 19.32 -16.20 1.56
C ILE A 290 19.82 -17.32 2.47
N ALA A 291 20.75 -18.16 1.99
CA ALA A 291 21.36 -19.20 2.80
C ALA A 291 22.06 -18.62 4.04
N HIS A 292 22.80 -17.54 3.90
CA HIS A 292 23.44 -16.86 5.03
C HIS A 292 22.42 -16.37 6.08
N ILE A 293 21.29 -15.79 5.66
CA ILE A 293 20.22 -15.37 6.58
C ILE A 293 19.66 -16.58 7.33
N ILE A 294 19.43 -17.69 6.63
CA ILE A 294 18.93 -18.94 7.24
C ILE A 294 19.92 -19.48 8.26
N ASP A 295 21.21 -19.48 7.96
CA ASP A 295 22.27 -19.92 8.89
C ASP A 295 22.30 -19.04 10.14
N ASP A 296 22.21 -17.72 10.00
CA ASP A 296 22.11 -16.79 11.13
C ASP A 296 20.85 -17.06 11.98
N MET A 297 19.73 -17.33 11.36
CA MET A 297 18.50 -17.74 12.06
C MET A 297 18.73 -19.05 12.83
N ASN A 298 19.26 -20.08 12.17
CA ASN A 298 19.51 -21.38 12.76
C ASN A 298 20.42 -21.29 14.00
N MET A 299 21.48 -20.48 13.95
CA MET A 299 22.36 -20.24 15.10
C MET A 299 21.62 -19.61 16.30
N ARG A 300 20.61 -18.77 16.05
CA ARG A 300 19.82 -18.15 17.14
C ARG A 300 18.84 -19.13 17.81
N TYR A 301 18.30 -20.10 17.05
CA TYR A 301 17.37 -21.09 17.55
C TYR A 301 18.06 -22.31 18.20
N LYS A 302 19.38 -22.47 18.01
CA LYS A 302 20.17 -23.55 18.63
C LYS A 302 20.76 -23.17 20.01
N LYS A 303 20.53 -21.95 20.48
CA LYS A 303 20.90 -21.48 21.83
C LYS A 303 19.78 -21.80 22.81
#